data_0f277a9121f014bd935bb16dbb37ad76
#
_entry.id   0f277a9121f014bd935bb16dbb37ad76
#
_cell.length_a   1.000
_cell.length_b   1.000
_cell.length_c   1.000
_cell.angle_alpha   90.00
_cell.angle_beta   90.00
_cell.angle_gamma   90.00
#
_symmetry.space_group_name_H-M   'P 1'
#
loop_
_entity.id
_entity.type
_entity.pdbx_description
1 polymer ?
#
loop_
_entity_poly.entity_id
_entity_poly.type
_entity_poly.pdbx_seq_one_letter_code
_entity_poly.pdbx_strand_id
1 'polypeptide(L)'
;VMKDNKAWVSDTFINDVFQSGLDQTFQVEKRPHPLNALTADEIKQAVEIVKASTDFKPNTRFTEISLLPPDKEAVWAFALENKPVDQPRKADVIMLDGKHIIEAVVDLQNNKLLSWQPIKDAHGMVLLDDFASVQNIINNSEEFAAAVKKRGITDAKKVITTPLTVGYFDGKDGLKQDARLLKVISYLDVGDGNYWAHPIENLVAVVYLEQKKIVKIEEGAV
;
A
#
# COMPACT_ATOMS: atom_id res chain seq x y z
N VAL A 1 -29.74 -22.95 -4.30
CA VAL A 1 -30.09 -23.33 -5.67
C VAL A 1 -30.61 -22.09 -6.36
N MET A 2 -30.01 -21.71 -7.45
CA MET A 2 -30.46 -20.56 -8.26
C MET A 2 -31.48 -21.05 -9.27
N LYS A 3 -32.65 -20.43 -9.32
CA LYS A 3 -33.64 -20.58 -10.37
C LYS A 3 -33.88 -19.19 -10.93
N ASP A 4 -33.73 -19.02 -12.21
CA ASP A 4 -33.91 -17.75 -12.91
C ASP A 4 -32.99 -16.60 -12.43
N ASN A 5 -31.73 -16.92 -12.13
CA ASN A 5 -30.71 -15.99 -11.60
C ASN A 5 -31.12 -15.22 -10.31
N LYS A 6 -32.10 -15.70 -9.56
CA LYS A 6 -32.47 -15.15 -8.25
C LYS A 6 -32.06 -16.10 -7.13
N ALA A 7 -31.48 -15.56 -6.07
CA ALA A 7 -31.16 -16.34 -4.88
C ALA A 7 -32.45 -16.89 -4.26
N TRP A 8 -32.46 -18.20 -3.96
CA TRP A 8 -33.62 -18.90 -3.38
C TRP A 8 -33.65 -18.77 -1.85
N VAL A 9 -33.62 -17.56 -1.38
CA VAL A 9 -33.92 -17.24 0.03
C VAL A 9 -35.13 -16.31 -0.04
N SER A 10 -36.25 -16.74 0.49
CA SER A 10 -37.44 -15.88 0.48
C SER A 10 -37.17 -14.64 1.31
N ASP A 11 -37.63 -13.48 0.83
CA ASP A 11 -37.56 -12.23 1.59
C ASP A 11 -38.20 -12.36 2.96
N THR A 12 -39.18 -13.26 3.11
CA THR A 12 -39.82 -13.63 4.38
C THR A 12 -38.81 -14.31 5.34
N PHE A 13 -38.00 -15.25 4.85
CA PHE A 13 -37.00 -15.92 5.69
C PHE A 13 -35.90 -14.96 6.16
N ILE A 14 -35.43 -14.07 5.26
CA ILE A 14 -34.48 -13.03 5.63
C ILE A 14 -35.09 -12.07 6.65
N ASN A 15 -36.31 -11.60 6.43
CA ASN A 15 -37.01 -10.72 7.35
C ASN A 15 -37.31 -11.39 8.70
N ASP A 16 -37.77 -12.65 8.72
CA ASP A 16 -38.05 -13.35 9.95
C ASP A 16 -36.80 -13.67 10.78
N VAL A 17 -35.70 -14.06 10.12
CA VAL A 17 -34.43 -14.33 10.81
C VAL A 17 -33.75 -13.04 11.26
N PHE A 18 -33.80 -11.98 10.44
CA PHE A 18 -33.19 -10.69 10.82
C PHE A 18 -34.08 -9.91 11.79
N GLN A 19 -35.41 -9.90 11.64
CA GLN A 19 -36.27 -9.18 12.55
C GLN A 19 -36.43 -9.88 13.89
N SER A 20 -36.56 -11.20 13.93
CA SER A 20 -36.59 -11.94 15.19
C SER A 20 -35.26 -11.93 15.96
N GLY A 21 -34.15 -11.79 15.27
CA GLY A 21 -32.82 -11.61 15.87
C GLY A 21 -32.51 -10.18 16.28
N LEU A 22 -33.14 -9.19 15.65
CA LEU A 22 -32.89 -7.77 15.91
C LEU A 22 -33.80 -7.14 16.95
N ASP A 23 -35.04 -7.71 17.15
CA ASP A 23 -35.99 -7.17 18.12
C ASP A 23 -35.78 -7.64 19.56
N GLN A 24 -34.92 -8.62 19.76
CA GLN A 24 -34.53 -9.02 21.11
C GLN A 24 -33.05 -8.71 21.34
N THR A 25 -32.77 -7.59 21.98
CA THR A 25 -31.61 -7.38 22.84
C THR A 25 -30.35 -6.70 22.33
N PHE A 26 -30.27 -6.17 21.18
CA PHE A 26 -29.11 -5.29 20.90
C PHE A 26 -29.53 -3.81 20.82
N GLN A 27 -30.03 -3.26 21.90
CA GLN A 27 -29.73 -1.88 22.24
C GLN A 27 -28.24 -1.80 22.59
N VAL A 28 -27.38 -2.16 21.63
CA VAL A 28 -25.98 -1.80 21.71
C VAL A 28 -25.99 -0.28 21.55
N GLU A 29 -25.77 0.45 22.64
CA GLU A 29 -25.19 1.79 22.47
C GLU A 29 -24.20 1.65 21.33
N LYS A 30 -24.38 2.43 20.26
CA LYS A 30 -23.49 2.39 19.09
C LYS A 30 -22.11 2.96 19.48
N ARG A 31 -21.44 2.28 20.40
CA ARG A 31 -20.04 2.56 20.66
C ARG A 31 -19.26 2.15 19.41
N PRO A 32 -18.44 3.04 18.87
CA PRO A 32 -17.60 2.66 17.74
C PRO A 32 -16.77 1.43 18.12
N HIS A 33 -16.77 0.41 17.26
CA HIS A 33 -15.99 -0.78 17.51
C HIS A 33 -14.49 -0.41 17.62
N PRO A 34 -13.73 -0.95 18.58
CA PRO A 34 -12.34 -0.57 18.81
C PRO A 34 -11.42 -0.84 17.60
N LEU A 35 -11.81 -1.75 16.71
CA LEU A 35 -11.09 -2.05 15.47
C LEU A 35 -11.62 -1.29 14.24
N ASN A 36 -12.53 -0.33 14.40
CA ASN A 36 -12.92 0.50 13.27
C ASN A 36 -11.70 1.25 12.72
N ALA A 37 -11.58 1.29 11.40
CA ALA A 37 -10.53 2.08 10.73
C ALA A 37 -10.53 3.53 11.23
N LEU A 38 -9.37 4.19 11.10
CA LEU A 38 -9.26 5.61 11.40
C LEU A 38 -10.20 6.42 10.51
N THR A 39 -10.83 7.43 11.08
CA THR A 39 -11.59 8.41 10.33
C THR A 39 -10.66 9.38 9.60
N ALA A 40 -11.18 10.10 8.60
CA ALA A 40 -10.40 11.11 7.89
C ALA A 40 -9.84 12.20 8.82
N ASP A 41 -10.56 12.56 9.88
CA ASP A 41 -10.11 13.56 10.84
C ASP A 41 -9.01 13.01 11.77
N GLU A 42 -9.10 11.74 12.19
CA GLU A 42 -8.05 11.06 12.94
C GLU A 42 -6.76 10.92 12.11
N ILE A 43 -6.88 10.64 10.81
CA ILE A 43 -5.72 10.61 9.91
C ILE A 43 -5.08 12.00 9.79
N LYS A 44 -5.87 13.06 9.59
CA LYS A 44 -5.35 14.45 9.57
C LYS A 44 -4.65 14.81 10.87
N GLN A 45 -5.28 14.51 12.01
CA GLN A 45 -4.71 14.73 13.35
C GLN A 45 -3.37 14.02 13.50
N ALA A 46 -3.27 12.74 13.12
CA ALA A 46 -2.01 11.99 13.15
C ALA A 46 -0.93 12.66 12.31
N VAL A 47 -1.26 13.11 11.09
CA VAL A 47 -0.35 13.85 10.20
C VAL A 47 0.16 15.12 10.83
N GLU A 48 -0.72 15.91 11.47
CA GLU A 48 -0.35 17.18 12.12
C GLU A 48 0.60 16.94 13.30
N ILE A 49 0.31 15.94 14.15
CA ILE A 49 1.15 15.58 15.28
C ILE A 49 2.54 15.14 14.81
N VAL A 50 2.61 14.30 13.80
CA VAL A 50 3.87 13.80 13.24
C VAL A 50 4.67 14.93 12.60
N LYS A 51 4.03 15.83 11.84
CA LYS A 51 4.68 16.99 11.21
C LYS A 51 5.21 18.01 12.22
N ALA A 52 4.64 18.07 13.41
CA ALA A 52 5.13 18.95 14.49
C ALA A 52 6.41 18.42 15.17
N SER A 53 6.82 17.18 14.89
CA SER A 53 8.07 16.62 15.40
C SER A 53 9.29 17.34 14.79
N THR A 54 10.32 17.56 15.61
CA THR A 54 11.64 18.07 15.14
C THR A 54 12.36 17.10 14.20
N ASP A 55 12.00 15.83 14.23
CA ASP A 55 12.59 14.79 13.39
C ASP A 55 11.94 14.73 11.99
N PHE A 56 10.78 15.37 11.80
CA PHE A 56 10.09 15.41 10.53
C PHE A 56 10.81 16.31 9.53
N LYS A 57 11.10 15.80 8.34
CA LYS A 57 11.77 16.54 7.28
C LYS A 57 10.82 16.91 6.14
N PRO A 58 11.05 18.02 5.42
CA PRO A 58 10.16 18.47 4.33
C PRO A 58 9.92 17.43 3.23
N ASN A 59 10.89 16.54 2.99
CA ASN A 59 10.82 15.52 1.95
C ASN A 59 10.31 14.15 2.47
N THR A 60 9.94 14.07 3.75
CA THR A 60 9.35 12.86 4.32
C THR A 60 7.97 12.62 3.71
N ARG A 61 7.73 11.41 3.22
CA ARG A 61 6.48 10.98 2.62
C ARG A 61 5.76 10.00 3.54
N PHE A 62 4.46 10.18 3.71
CA PHE A 62 3.62 9.21 4.40
C PHE A 62 3.32 8.05 3.45
N THR A 63 3.60 6.83 3.88
CA THR A 63 3.34 5.62 3.10
C THR A 63 2.10 4.90 3.58
N GLU A 64 1.86 4.89 4.89
CA GLU A 64 0.69 4.30 5.52
C GLU A 64 0.33 5.05 6.80
N ILE A 65 -0.96 5.20 7.06
CA ILE A 65 -1.50 5.64 8.34
C ILE A 65 -2.68 4.74 8.65
N SER A 66 -2.52 3.90 9.65
CA SER A 66 -3.52 2.90 10.02
C SER A 66 -3.82 2.93 11.52
N LEU A 67 -4.91 2.29 11.91
CA LEU A 67 -5.20 2.08 13.31
C LEU A 67 -4.14 1.15 13.93
N LEU A 68 -3.48 1.60 14.98
CA LEU A 68 -2.78 0.68 15.87
C LEU A 68 -3.82 0.05 16.80
N PRO A 69 -4.15 -1.25 16.61
CA PRO A 69 -5.21 -1.87 17.38
C PRO A 69 -4.88 -1.93 18.88
N PRO A 70 -5.90 -1.84 19.75
CA PRO A 70 -5.70 -2.09 21.16
C PRO A 70 -5.36 -3.56 21.41
N ASP A 71 -4.97 -3.89 22.63
CA ASP A 71 -4.62 -5.26 23.03
C ASP A 71 -5.77 -6.24 22.76
N LYS A 72 -5.42 -7.44 22.33
CA LYS A 72 -6.36 -8.47 21.92
C LYS A 72 -7.37 -8.82 23.03
N GLU A 73 -6.92 -8.87 24.27
CA GLU A 73 -7.73 -9.12 25.46
C GLU A 73 -8.77 -8.02 25.67
N ALA A 74 -8.41 -6.76 25.43
CA ALA A 74 -9.33 -5.63 25.51
C ALA A 74 -10.41 -5.71 24.43
N VAL A 75 -10.03 -6.10 23.21
CA VAL A 75 -10.99 -6.31 22.11
C VAL A 75 -11.95 -7.47 22.42
N TRP A 76 -11.46 -8.56 22.99
CA TRP A 76 -12.31 -9.68 23.40
C TRP A 76 -13.25 -9.29 24.54
N ALA A 77 -12.77 -8.57 25.56
CA ALA A 77 -13.62 -8.08 26.64
C ALA A 77 -14.71 -7.13 26.13
N PHE A 78 -14.39 -6.29 25.12
CA PHE A 78 -15.40 -5.48 24.45
C PHE A 78 -16.44 -6.33 23.72
N ALA A 79 -16.01 -7.32 22.94
CA ALA A 79 -16.89 -8.11 22.08
C ALA A 79 -17.75 -9.12 22.86
N LEU A 80 -17.18 -9.78 23.90
CA LEU A 80 -17.82 -10.89 24.61
C LEU A 80 -18.45 -10.47 25.93
N GLU A 81 -17.89 -9.43 26.58
CA GLU A 81 -18.31 -9.02 27.93
C GLU A 81 -18.91 -7.61 27.95
N ASN A 82 -19.02 -6.97 26.78
CA ASN A 82 -19.49 -5.58 26.63
C ASN A 82 -18.74 -4.56 27.50
N LYS A 83 -17.46 -4.83 27.78
CA LYS A 83 -16.58 -3.92 28.52
C LYS A 83 -16.02 -2.84 27.60
N PRO A 84 -15.95 -1.57 28.04
CA PRO A 84 -15.27 -0.54 27.27
C PRO A 84 -13.76 -0.85 27.16
N VAL A 85 -13.15 -0.46 26.04
CA VAL A 85 -11.69 -0.50 25.91
C VAL A 85 -11.09 0.69 26.63
N ASP A 86 -10.35 0.45 27.69
CA ASP A 86 -9.65 1.47 28.49
C ASP A 86 -8.22 1.64 27.99
N GLN A 87 -8.10 1.95 26.72
CA GLN A 87 -6.81 2.24 26.07
C GLN A 87 -7.00 3.38 25.10
N PRO A 88 -6.03 4.31 25.02
CA PRO A 88 -6.13 5.41 24.07
C PRO A 88 -6.13 4.88 22.64
N ARG A 89 -6.93 5.52 21.79
CA ARG A 89 -6.95 5.23 20.36
C ARG A 89 -5.67 5.75 19.72
N LYS A 90 -4.96 4.89 19.02
CA LYS A 90 -3.63 5.18 18.46
C LYS A 90 -3.60 4.98 16.95
N ALA A 91 -2.75 5.75 16.30
CA ALA A 91 -2.39 5.54 14.90
C ALA A 91 -0.95 5.01 14.80
N ASP A 92 -0.77 4.04 13.92
CA ASP A 92 0.52 3.63 13.40
C ASP A 92 0.78 4.39 12.10
N VAL A 93 1.94 5.04 12.01
CA VAL A 93 2.30 5.92 10.90
C VAL A 93 3.63 5.47 10.32
N ILE A 94 3.60 4.98 9.08
CA ILE A 94 4.80 4.59 8.36
C ILE A 94 5.17 5.66 7.35
N MET A 95 6.42 6.07 7.37
CA MET A 95 6.95 7.14 6.54
C MET A 95 8.23 6.72 5.82
N LEU A 96 8.53 7.45 4.76
CA LEU A 96 9.73 7.29 3.96
C LEU A 96 10.51 8.62 3.93
N ASP A 97 11.69 8.65 4.53
CA ASP A 97 12.66 9.75 4.45
C ASP A 97 13.83 9.33 3.56
N GLY A 98 13.81 9.75 2.30
CA GLY A 98 14.71 9.22 1.28
C GLY A 98 14.49 7.72 1.08
N LYS A 99 15.45 6.89 1.49
CA LYS A 99 15.35 5.41 1.48
C LYS A 99 15.00 4.81 2.85
N HIS A 100 14.99 5.62 3.90
CA HIS A 100 14.82 5.15 5.27
C HIS A 100 13.36 5.09 5.65
N ILE A 101 12.96 3.95 6.19
CA ILE A 101 11.62 3.77 6.75
C ILE A 101 11.63 4.26 8.19
N ILE A 102 10.58 4.99 8.53
CA ILE A 102 10.32 5.48 9.88
C ILE A 102 8.95 4.98 10.30
N GLU A 103 8.88 4.38 11.46
CA GLU A 103 7.64 4.02 12.13
C GLU A 103 7.40 4.98 13.29
N ALA A 104 6.21 5.55 13.36
CA ALA A 104 5.82 6.44 14.44
C ALA A 104 4.46 6.04 15.01
N VAL A 105 4.31 6.11 16.31
CA VAL A 105 3.04 5.84 17.00
C VAL A 105 2.50 7.14 17.57
N VAL A 106 1.24 7.43 17.24
CA VAL A 106 0.52 8.63 17.68
C VAL A 106 -0.63 8.23 18.59
N ASP A 107 -0.70 8.84 19.75
CA ASP A 107 -1.87 8.82 20.64
C ASP A 107 -2.84 9.91 20.19
N LEU A 108 -3.94 9.53 19.58
CA LEU A 108 -4.95 10.43 19.05
C LEU A 108 -5.81 11.08 20.15
N GLN A 109 -5.98 10.36 21.27
CA GLN A 109 -6.76 10.87 22.39
C GLN A 109 -6.04 12.00 23.15
N ASN A 110 -4.73 11.87 23.30
CA ASN A 110 -3.90 12.81 24.04
C ASN A 110 -3.10 13.79 23.13
N ASN A 111 -3.29 13.73 21.81
CA ASN A 111 -2.55 14.53 20.82
C ASN A 111 -1.02 14.41 20.99
N LYS A 112 -0.51 13.20 21.13
CA LYS A 112 0.89 12.97 21.48
C LYS A 112 1.58 12.01 20.53
N LEU A 113 2.77 12.37 20.07
CA LEU A 113 3.70 11.45 19.45
C LEU A 113 4.33 10.57 20.54
N LEU A 114 4.11 9.25 20.47
CA LEU A 114 4.61 8.29 21.47
C LEU A 114 5.97 7.71 21.11
N SER A 115 6.19 7.49 19.81
CA SER A 115 7.45 6.93 19.31
C SER A 115 7.77 7.45 17.92
N TRP A 116 9.06 7.47 17.61
CA TRP A 116 9.62 7.76 16.29
C TRP A 116 10.84 6.86 16.11
N GLN A 117 10.75 5.85 15.25
CA GLN A 117 11.79 4.83 15.11
C GLN A 117 12.19 4.65 13.65
N PRO A 118 13.45 4.94 13.28
CA PRO A 118 14.00 4.48 12.02
C PRO A 118 14.12 2.95 12.02
N ILE A 119 13.51 2.31 11.01
CA ILE A 119 13.56 0.85 10.85
C ILE A 119 14.73 0.51 9.93
N LYS A 120 15.62 -0.33 10.44
CA LYS A 120 16.79 -0.82 9.68
C LYS A 120 16.38 -1.98 8.78
N ASP A 121 17.10 -2.12 7.67
CA ASP A 121 16.96 -3.24 6.74
C ASP A 121 15.51 -3.44 6.20
N ALA A 122 14.74 -2.35 6.17
CA ALA A 122 13.39 -2.32 5.63
C ALA A 122 13.32 -1.46 4.36
N HIS A 123 12.48 -1.88 3.43
CA HIS A 123 12.22 -1.16 2.19
C HIS A 123 10.78 -0.65 2.18
N GLY A 124 10.62 0.62 1.79
CA GLY A 124 9.29 1.22 1.64
C GLY A 124 8.51 0.61 0.49
N MET A 125 7.19 0.63 0.63
CA MET A 125 6.28 0.25 -0.44
C MET A 125 6.44 1.16 -1.66
N VAL A 126 5.93 0.70 -2.80
CA VAL A 126 5.86 1.52 -4.03
C VAL A 126 4.78 2.58 -3.85
N LEU A 127 5.14 3.84 -4.04
CA LEU A 127 4.23 4.97 -3.93
C LEU A 127 3.75 5.42 -5.32
N LEU A 128 2.66 6.18 -5.39
CA LEU A 128 2.10 6.65 -6.67
C LEU A 128 3.09 7.49 -7.49
N ASP A 129 3.87 8.36 -6.84
CA ASP A 129 4.91 9.15 -7.51
C ASP A 129 6.10 8.31 -8.00
N ASP A 130 6.30 7.10 -7.47
CA ASP A 130 7.30 6.17 -7.99
C ASP A 130 6.91 5.66 -9.39
N PHE A 131 5.61 5.49 -9.68
CA PHE A 131 5.15 5.11 -11.03
C PHE A 131 5.56 6.15 -12.07
N ALA A 132 5.31 7.43 -11.80
CA ALA A 132 5.71 8.52 -12.70
C ALA A 132 7.24 8.61 -12.84
N SER A 133 7.96 8.45 -11.73
CA SER A 133 9.43 8.47 -11.73
C SER A 133 10.02 7.33 -12.54
N VAL A 134 9.51 6.11 -12.35
CA VAL A 134 9.96 4.91 -13.10
C VAL A 134 9.63 5.07 -14.59
N GLN A 135 8.41 5.50 -14.93
CA GLN A 135 8.04 5.74 -16.33
C GLN A 135 8.98 6.71 -17.01
N ASN A 136 9.34 7.80 -16.31
CA ASN A 136 10.31 8.78 -16.84
C ASN A 136 11.71 8.20 -17.01
N ILE A 137 12.19 7.40 -16.06
CA ILE A 137 13.51 6.73 -16.17
C ILE A 137 13.53 5.78 -17.36
N ILE A 138 12.49 4.98 -17.54
CA ILE A 138 12.37 4.02 -18.65
C ILE A 138 12.30 4.77 -20.00
N ASN A 139 11.51 5.82 -20.11
CA ASN A 139 11.33 6.59 -21.34
C ASN A 139 12.63 7.30 -21.80
N ASN A 140 13.55 7.58 -20.88
CA ASN A 140 14.81 8.22 -21.19
C ASN A 140 15.99 7.21 -21.31
N SER A 141 15.73 5.91 -21.30
CA SER A 141 16.76 4.87 -21.41
C SER A 141 16.90 4.39 -22.85
N GLU A 142 18.03 4.67 -23.47
CA GLU A 142 18.39 4.15 -24.81
C GLU A 142 18.51 2.63 -24.80
N GLU A 143 19.06 2.05 -23.72
CA GLU A 143 19.23 0.62 -23.55
C GLU A 143 17.87 -0.08 -23.52
N PHE A 144 16.91 0.46 -22.75
CA PHE A 144 15.55 -0.09 -22.69
C PHE A 144 14.82 0.07 -24.03
N ALA A 145 14.98 1.22 -24.69
CA ALA A 145 14.42 1.46 -26.03
C ALA A 145 14.97 0.45 -27.05
N ALA A 146 16.26 0.11 -26.98
CA ALA A 146 16.85 -0.93 -27.83
C ALA A 146 16.26 -2.33 -27.53
N ALA A 147 16.00 -2.65 -26.25
CA ALA A 147 15.43 -3.92 -25.86
C ALA A 147 13.98 -4.09 -26.35
N VAL A 148 13.14 -3.05 -26.27
CA VAL A 148 11.77 -3.11 -26.80
C VAL A 148 11.74 -3.14 -28.33
N LYS A 149 12.70 -2.47 -28.99
CA LYS A 149 12.82 -2.51 -30.47
C LYS A 149 13.10 -3.92 -30.99
N LYS A 150 13.90 -4.73 -30.28
CA LYS A 150 14.12 -6.14 -30.63
C LYS A 150 12.80 -6.95 -30.67
N ARG A 151 11.78 -6.51 -29.93
CA ARG A 151 10.43 -7.08 -29.85
C ARG A 151 9.43 -6.46 -30.84
N GLY A 152 9.95 -5.71 -31.84
CA GLY A 152 9.13 -5.08 -32.87
C GLY A 152 8.42 -3.78 -32.43
N ILE A 153 8.69 -3.29 -31.21
CA ILE A 153 8.08 -2.06 -30.69
C ILE A 153 9.01 -0.89 -31.11
N THR A 154 8.55 -0.09 -32.09
CA THR A 154 9.33 1.01 -32.66
C THR A 154 9.11 2.33 -31.90
N ASP A 155 8.01 2.48 -31.18
CA ASP A 155 7.69 3.67 -30.39
C ASP A 155 7.71 3.31 -28.90
N ALA A 156 8.81 3.61 -28.22
CA ALA A 156 8.97 3.35 -26.79
C ALA A 156 8.00 4.17 -25.91
N LYS A 157 7.39 5.26 -26.45
CA LYS A 157 6.39 6.06 -25.72
C LYS A 157 5.07 5.31 -25.50
N LYS A 158 4.83 4.26 -26.27
CA LYS A 158 3.68 3.35 -26.09
C LYS A 158 3.90 2.30 -25.00
N VAL A 159 5.07 2.28 -24.38
CA VAL A 159 5.37 1.35 -23.30
C VAL A 159 4.89 1.95 -21.97
N ILE A 160 3.95 1.26 -21.36
CA ILE A 160 3.44 1.58 -20.01
C ILE A 160 4.16 0.68 -19.00
N THR A 161 4.64 1.28 -17.92
CA THR A 161 5.42 0.55 -16.90
C THR A 161 4.65 0.37 -15.61
N THR A 162 4.82 -0.79 -14.99
CA THR A 162 4.32 -1.08 -13.65
C THR A 162 5.49 -1.45 -12.75
N PRO A 163 5.87 -0.56 -11.82
CA PRO A 163 6.89 -0.86 -10.83
C PRO A 163 6.35 -1.79 -9.75
N LEU A 164 7.15 -2.77 -9.38
CA LEU A 164 6.92 -3.71 -8.29
C LEU A 164 8.14 -3.73 -7.38
N THR A 165 7.97 -4.14 -6.14
CA THR A 165 9.10 -4.37 -5.24
C THR A 165 9.97 -5.52 -5.77
N VAL A 166 11.30 -5.42 -5.62
CA VAL A 166 12.20 -6.52 -6.05
C VAL A 166 12.11 -7.74 -5.14
N GLY A 167 11.49 -7.61 -3.96
CA GLY A 167 11.51 -8.62 -2.93
C GLY A 167 12.89 -8.72 -2.25
N TYR A 168 13.17 -9.87 -1.65
CA TYR A 168 14.49 -10.14 -1.08
C TYR A 168 15.51 -10.39 -2.19
N PHE A 169 16.67 -9.79 -2.04
CA PHE A 169 17.87 -10.07 -2.86
C PHE A 169 19.10 -10.11 -1.95
N ASP A 170 20.02 -11.02 -2.23
CA ASP A 170 21.17 -11.31 -1.38
C ASP A 170 22.42 -10.46 -1.64
N GLY A 171 22.27 -9.37 -2.40
CA GLY A 171 23.36 -8.51 -2.81
C GLY A 171 24.25 -9.09 -3.93
N LYS A 172 23.88 -10.25 -4.50
CA LYS A 172 24.46 -10.73 -5.74
C LYS A 172 24.19 -9.76 -6.88
N ASP A 173 24.92 -9.84 -7.96
CA ASP A 173 24.82 -8.95 -9.11
C ASP A 173 25.24 -7.48 -8.84
N GLY A 174 25.95 -7.21 -7.75
CA GLY A 174 26.45 -5.86 -7.42
C GLY A 174 25.35 -4.89 -6.95
N LEU A 175 24.15 -5.36 -6.72
CA LEU A 175 23.05 -4.55 -6.18
C LEU A 175 23.20 -4.41 -4.66
N LYS A 176 23.11 -3.18 -4.16
CA LYS A 176 23.18 -2.92 -2.72
C LYS A 176 21.90 -3.36 -2.04
N GLN A 177 22.00 -4.13 -0.95
CA GLN A 177 20.84 -4.57 -0.18
C GLN A 177 20.01 -3.42 0.39
N ASP A 178 20.65 -2.28 0.68
CA ASP A 178 20.00 -1.08 1.20
C ASP A 178 19.46 -0.13 0.12
N ALA A 179 19.58 -0.51 -1.17
CA ALA A 179 19.09 0.28 -2.27
C ALA A 179 17.58 0.11 -2.45
N ARG A 180 16.86 1.20 -2.68
CA ARG A 180 15.44 1.14 -3.03
C ARG A 180 15.30 0.79 -4.51
N LEU A 181 15.23 -0.51 -4.77
CA LEU A 181 15.13 -1.07 -6.12
C LEU A 181 13.70 -1.43 -6.44
N LEU A 182 13.30 -1.21 -7.70
CA LEU A 182 12.00 -1.64 -8.22
C LEU A 182 12.19 -2.49 -9.47
N LYS A 183 11.50 -3.62 -9.54
CA LYS A 183 11.31 -4.38 -10.78
C LYS A 183 10.23 -3.71 -11.60
N VAL A 184 10.46 -3.59 -12.90
CA VAL A 184 9.55 -2.93 -13.82
C VAL A 184 9.06 -3.92 -14.84
N ILE A 185 7.77 -4.24 -14.76
CA ILE A 185 7.05 -4.97 -15.80
C ILE A 185 6.50 -3.95 -16.77
N SER A 186 6.50 -4.28 -18.05
CA SER A 186 6.13 -3.38 -19.12
C SER A 186 5.01 -3.94 -19.98
N TYR A 187 4.17 -3.07 -20.47
CA TYR A 187 3.02 -3.38 -21.32
C TYR A 187 3.01 -2.46 -22.54
N LEU A 188 2.46 -2.90 -23.65
CA LEU A 188 2.29 -2.12 -24.85
C LEU A 188 0.88 -1.51 -24.90
N ASP A 189 0.81 -0.18 -24.97
CA ASP A 189 -0.45 0.50 -25.28
C ASP A 189 -0.70 0.48 -26.78
N VAL A 190 -1.66 -0.34 -27.20
CA VAL A 190 -2.12 -0.44 -28.60
C VAL A 190 -3.30 0.46 -28.90
N GLY A 191 -3.80 1.23 -27.90
CA GLY A 191 -4.90 2.17 -28.05
C GLY A 191 -6.30 1.54 -27.93
N ASP A 192 -6.40 0.32 -27.40
CA ASP A 192 -7.68 -0.37 -27.16
C ASP A 192 -8.26 -0.11 -25.76
N GLY A 193 -7.55 0.69 -24.94
CA GLY A 193 -7.94 1.01 -23.56
C GLY A 193 -7.60 -0.05 -22.52
N ASN A 194 -6.98 -1.17 -22.90
CA ASN A 194 -6.58 -2.24 -21.99
C ASN A 194 -5.12 -2.71 -22.22
N TYR A 195 -4.15 -1.86 -21.91
CA TYR A 195 -2.73 -2.22 -22.04
C TYR A 195 -2.32 -3.45 -21.20
N TRP A 196 -3.06 -3.78 -20.13
CA TRP A 196 -2.81 -4.98 -19.33
C TRP A 196 -2.92 -6.28 -20.10
N ALA A 197 -3.67 -6.29 -21.22
CA ALA A 197 -3.78 -7.43 -22.10
C ALA A 197 -2.56 -7.63 -23.01
N HIS A 198 -1.63 -6.67 -23.03
CA HIS A 198 -0.48 -6.62 -23.94
C HIS A 198 0.86 -6.59 -23.19
N PRO A 199 1.19 -7.60 -22.35
CA PRO A 199 2.45 -7.63 -21.62
C PRO A 199 3.62 -7.74 -22.61
N ILE A 200 4.71 -7.03 -22.34
CA ILE A 200 5.98 -7.20 -23.07
C ILE A 200 6.75 -8.31 -22.38
N GLU A 201 6.69 -9.50 -22.97
CA GLU A 201 7.26 -10.71 -22.38
C GLU A 201 8.77 -10.71 -22.36
N ASN A 202 9.33 -11.45 -21.39
CA ASN A 202 10.77 -11.67 -21.24
C ASN A 202 11.61 -10.39 -21.20
N LEU A 203 11.05 -9.31 -20.66
CA LEU A 203 11.74 -8.04 -20.46
C LEU A 203 11.39 -7.45 -19.09
N VAL A 204 12.38 -7.41 -18.20
CA VAL A 204 12.24 -6.82 -16.88
C VAL A 204 13.39 -5.86 -16.65
N ALA A 205 13.10 -4.61 -16.33
CA ALA A 205 14.11 -3.67 -15.89
C ALA A 205 14.15 -3.60 -14.35
N VAL A 206 15.32 -3.40 -13.79
CA VAL A 206 15.51 -3.06 -12.37
C VAL A 206 15.96 -1.62 -12.28
N VAL A 207 15.17 -0.80 -11.62
CA VAL A 207 15.40 0.63 -11.45
C VAL A 207 15.86 0.93 -10.03
N TYR A 208 16.90 1.74 -9.90
CA TYR A 208 17.36 2.30 -8.64
C TYR A 208 16.83 3.72 -8.51
N LEU A 209 15.82 3.91 -7.66
CA LEU A 209 15.08 5.17 -7.58
C LEU A 209 15.93 6.37 -7.16
N GLU A 210 16.79 6.23 -6.13
CA GLU A 210 17.62 7.32 -5.65
C GLU A 210 18.63 7.81 -6.71
N GLN A 211 19.09 6.90 -7.56
CA GLN A 211 20.02 7.22 -8.63
C GLN A 211 19.33 7.54 -9.96
N LYS A 212 18.01 7.40 -9.99
CA LYS A 212 17.17 7.65 -11.19
C LYS A 212 17.69 6.94 -12.44
N LYS A 213 18.10 5.68 -12.30
CA LYS A 213 18.67 4.89 -13.42
C LYS A 213 18.22 3.44 -13.40
N ILE A 214 18.28 2.82 -14.57
CA ILE A 214 18.21 1.37 -14.71
C ILE A 214 19.57 0.80 -14.28
N VAL A 215 19.56 -0.21 -13.43
CA VAL A 215 20.78 -0.92 -12.98
C VAL A 215 20.91 -2.31 -13.59
N LYS A 216 19.80 -2.86 -14.11
CA LYS A 216 19.81 -4.15 -14.79
C LYS A 216 18.63 -4.21 -15.76
N ILE A 217 18.85 -4.81 -16.92
CA ILE A 217 17.79 -5.26 -17.83
C ILE A 217 17.93 -6.78 -17.97
N GLU A 218 16.88 -7.50 -17.61
CA GLU A 218 16.79 -8.93 -17.80
C GLU A 218 16.01 -9.19 -19.08
N GLU A 219 16.72 -9.71 -20.10
CA GLU A 219 16.15 -10.08 -21.38
C GLU A 219 16.14 -11.61 -21.52
N GLY A 220 14.96 -12.19 -21.77
CA GLY A 220 14.85 -13.55 -22.24
C GLY A 220 14.74 -13.64 -23.77
N ALA A 221 14.44 -14.82 -24.27
CA ALA A 221 14.21 -15.03 -25.71
C ALA A 221 13.07 -14.16 -26.22
N VAL A 222 13.22 -13.68 -27.44
CA VAL A 222 12.23 -12.87 -28.18
C VAL A 222 11.46 -13.77 -29.15
#